data_6bb8c5ca8fb530db4884ffd127bb6588
#
_entry.id   6bb8c5ca8fb530db4884ffd127bb6588
#
_cell.length_a   1.000
_cell.length_b   1.000
_cell.length_c   1.000
_cell.angle_alpha   90.00
_cell.angle_beta   90.00
_cell.angle_gamma   90.00
#
_symmetry.space_group_name_H-M   'P 1'
#
loop_
_entity.id
_entity.type
_entity.pdbx_description
1 polymer ?
#
loop_
_entity_poly.entity_id
_entity_poly.type
_entity_poly.pdbx_seq_one_letter_code
_entity_poly.pdbx_strand_id
1 'polypeptide(L)'
;MDLLAGRYRLAEPLGEGGGGTVWRAHDELLRREVAIKQVRVPPGLDDRTRADFLGRAVEEARAAGRLTHPAIVTVHDVVGHAGQPWIVMDLVPGRSLDKIIREDGPLPAERVAEIGLAVLDALEAAHSRGILHRDVKPANVLIGPDGRALLTDFGIAAPVGGAGGSWQSSAGSPNYMAPERFRDEPDGPPSDLWSLGATLYTAVEGEPPFHRNMAAALVAAVLLHEPRPMTRASRVLAWIVLALLDKDPARRPPPDVVRQALRAAAAPPVPAARPARTWRLVAAAALVIVAGLAAGLGAWLLVSGGRDGSARFTAVPDACRSLTAAQVRDLIGAAPRAEPAAEGRCQWKERTTGREGAITVTYRLPAAGEDEAAASRDLAAQRATRGAAARDRPGIADEAFTCDFSDPAAGATGATVWFRLSNLIVEVAYRRAGDPSVTPADRHTAERAAELVGIGLG
;
A
#
# COMPACT_ATOMS: atom_id res chain seq x y z
N MET A 1 34.99 -32.44 11.41
CA MET A 1 34.29 -31.58 10.45
C MET A 1 35.13 -30.33 10.28
N ASP A 2 35.50 -30.04 9.05
CA ASP A 2 36.33 -28.86 8.78
C ASP A 2 35.53 -27.59 9.07
N LEU A 3 36.17 -26.63 9.75
CA LEU A 3 35.56 -25.35 10.05
C LEU A 3 35.53 -24.48 8.78
N LEU A 4 34.41 -23.86 8.48
CA LEU A 4 34.32 -22.85 7.44
C LEU A 4 35.23 -21.67 7.80
N ALA A 5 36.18 -21.34 6.91
CA ALA A 5 37.21 -20.33 7.14
C ALA A 5 37.96 -20.47 8.48
N GLY A 6 38.11 -21.71 9.02
CA GLY A 6 38.77 -21.97 10.29
C GLY A 6 38.06 -21.44 11.54
N ARG A 7 36.84 -20.97 11.43
CA ARG A 7 36.11 -20.27 12.51
C ARG A 7 34.68 -20.76 12.72
N TYR A 8 33.93 -21.04 11.68
CA TYR A 8 32.51 -21.33 11.80
C TYR A 8 32.21 -22.81 11.62
N ARG A 9 31.55 -23.41 12.59
CA ARG A 9 31.07 -24.79 12.53
C ARG A 9 29.65 -24.80 11.99
N LEU A 10 29.45 -25.30 10.77
CA LEU A 10 28.12 -25.49 10.19
C LEU A 10 27.38 -26.60 10.95
N ALA A 11 26.10 -26.35 11.30
CA ALA A 11 25.24 -27.30 12.00
C ALA A 11 24.19 -27.90 11.04
N GLU A 12 23.14 -27.21 10.77
CA GLU A 12 22.01 -27.68 9.97
C GLU A 12 21.57 -26.63 8.95
N PRO A 13 21.02 -27.02 7.79
CA PRO A 13 20.43 -26.08 6.85
C PRO A 13 19.12 -25.53 7.41
N LEU A 14 18.99 -24.20 7.38
CA LEU A 14 17.77 -23.47 7.77
C LEU A 14 16.81 -23.27 6.59
N GLY A 15 17.37 -23.23 5.38
CA GLY A 15 16.60 -23.08 4.15
C GLY A 15 17.48 -23.13 2.91
N GLU A 16 16.85 -23.48 1.79
CA GLU A 16 17.48 -23.52 0.47
C GLU A 16 16.60 -22.76 -0.53
N GLY A 17 17.23 -21.95 -1.40
CA GLY A 17 16.54 -21.18 -2.43
C GLY A 17 17.45 -20.84 -3.61
N GLY A 18 16.93 -20.02 -4.54
CA GLY A 18 17.67 -19.60 -5.74
C GLY A 18 18.99 -18.89 -5.44
N GLY A 19 19.08 -18.13 -4.36
CA GLY A 19 20.28 -17.39 -3.94
C GLY A 19 21.31 -18.24 -3.20
N GLY A 20 21.00 -19.49 -2.82
CA GLY A 20 21.90 -20.37 -2.09
C GLY A 20 21.23 -21.06 -0.91
N THR A 21 22.07 -21.67 -0.07
CA THR A 21 21.65 -22.38 1.15
C THR A 21 22.04 -21.55 2.38
N VAL A 22 21.11 -21.39 3.31
CA VAL A 22 21.37 -20.75 4.61
C VAL A 22 21.54 -21.83 5.67
N TRP A 23 22.61 -21.74 6.43
CA TRP A 23 22.99 -22.68 7.46
C TRP A 23 22.93 -22.04 8.84
N ARG A 24 22.46 -22.76 9.84
CA ARG A 24 22.78 -22.48 11.23
C ARG A 24 24.23 -22.86 11.46
N ALA A 25 24.98 -22.02 12.16
CA ALA A 25 26.36 -22.25 12.45
C ALA A 25 26.77 -21.71 13.83
N HIS A 26 27.84 -22.27 14.40
CA HIS A 26 28.44 -21.77 15.62
C HIS A 26 29.75 -21.02 15.30
N ASP A 27 29.87 -19.78 15.76
CA ASP A 27 31.11 -19.00 15.72
C ASP A 27 31.99 -19.43 16.90
N GLU A 28 32.98 -20.23 16.65
CA GLU A 28 33.89 -20.78 17.68
C GLU A 28 34.70 -19.68 18.39
N LEU A 29 34.96 -18.55 17.70
CA LEU A 29 35.74 -17.46 18.27
C LEU A 29 34.90 -16.61 19.23
N LEU A 30 33.68 -16.22 18.81
CA LEU A 30 32.79 -15.36 19.60
C LEU A 30 31.78 -16.17 20.44
N ARG A 31 31.80 -17.52 20.33
CA ARG A 31 30.93 -18.45 21.07
C ARG A 31 29.45 -18.09 20.98
N ARG A 32 28.95 -17.83 19.76
CA ARG A 32 27.57 -17.51 19.49
C ARG A 32 27.04 -18.25 18.26
N GLU A 33 25.73 -18.39 18.22
CA GLU A 33 25.03 -18.90 17.04
C GLU A 33 24.92 -17.80 15.98
N VAL A 34 25.09 -18.16 14.72
CA VAL A 34 24.97 -17.29 13.56
C VAL A 34 24.23 -18.01 12.42
N ALA A 35 23.67 -17.26 11.50
CA ALA A 35 23.23 -17.77 10.21
C ALA A 35 24.33 -17.51 9.16
N ILE A 36 24.57 -18.48 8.29
CA ILE A 36 25.58 -18.33 7.24
C ILE A 36 24.96 -18.70 5.90
N LYS A 37 24.96 -17.78 4.96
CA LYS A 37 24.44 -17.96 3.61
C LYS A 37 25.57 -18.29 2.65
N GLN A 38 25.53 -19.49 2.05
CA GLN A 38 26.36 -19.85 0.92
C GLN A 38 25.82 -19.21 -0.34
N VAL A 39 26.59 -18.36 -1.00
CA VAL A 39 26.18 -17.74 -2.27
C VAL A 39 26.29 -18.76 -3.40
N ARG A 40 25.17 -19.07 -4.05
CA ARG A 40 25.15 -20.00 -5.19
C ARG A 40 25.59 -19.27 -6.46
N VAL A 41 26.64 -19.77 -7.08
CA VAL A 41 27.09 -19.32 -8.39
C VAL A 41 26.24 -20.00 -9.47
N PRO A 42 25.61 -19.25 -10.40
CA PRO A 42 24.88 -19.85 -11.50
C PRO A 42 25.80 -20.77 -12.34
N PRO A 43 25.31 -21.94 -12.77
CA PRO A 43 26.08 -22.84 -13.63
C PRO A 43 26.29 -22.22 -15.01
N GLY A 44 27.39 -22.59 -15.70
CA GLY A 44 27.66 -22.23 -17.10
C GLY A 44 28.26 -20.83 -17.29
N LEU A 45 28.66 -20.13 -16.25
CA LEU A 45 29.38 -18.88 -16.35
C LEU A 45 30.85 -19.16 -16.75
N ASP A 46 31.39 -18.36 -17.70
CA ASP A 46 32.82 -18.31 -17.95
C ASP A 46 33.58 -17.72 -16.74
N ASP A 47 34.88 -17.90 -16.68
CA ASP A 47 35.74 -17.53 -15.54
C ASP A 47 35.68 -16.04 -15.22
N ARG A 48 35.58 -15.16 -16.24
CA ARG A 48 35.49 -13.71 -16.06
C ARG A 48 34.12 -13.31 -15.46
N THR A 49 33.05 -13.77 -16.07
CA THR A 49 31.68 -13.50 -15.58
C THR A 49 31.47 -14.06 -14.17
N ARG A 50 32.05 -15.23 -13.88
CA ARG A 50 32.08 -15.83 -12.54
C ARG A 50 32.83 -14.95 -11.55
N ALA A 51 34.02 -14.47 -11.87
CA ALA A 51 34.80 -13.58 -11.02
C ALA A 51 34.07 -12.27 -10.75
N ASP A 52 33.47 -11.67 -11.77
CA ASP A 52 32.66 -10.44 -11.65
C ASP A 52 31.40 -10.66 -10.79
N PHE A 53 30.74 -11.82 -10.90
CA PHE A 53 29.60 -12.18 -10.05
C PHE A 53 30.00 -12.30 -8.58
N LEU A 54 31.10 -13.02 -8.30
CA LEU A 54 31.61 -13.21 -6.94
C LEU A 54 32.08 -11.90 -6.33
N GLY A 55 32.76 -11.06 -7.11
CA GLY A 55 33.21 -9.74 -6.67
C GLY A 55 32.03 -8.85 -6.26
N ARG A 56 30.97 -8.80 -7.09
CA ARG A 56 29.76 -8.06 -6.76
C ARG A 56 29.06 -8.59 -5.51
N ALA A 57 28.90 -9.90 -5.37
CA ALA A 57 28.29 -10.49 -4.17
C ALA A 57 29.03 -10.10 -2.89
N VAL A 58 30.36 -10.03 -2.93
CA VAL A 58 31.17 -9.57 -1.80
C VAL A 58 30.97 -8.08 -1.51
N GLU A 59 30.95 -7.23 -2.54
CA GLU A 59 30.73 -5.79 -2.37
C GLU A 59 29.32 -5.47 -1.86
N GLU A 60 28.29 -6.15 -2.36
CA GLU A 60 26.92 -6.02 -1.88
C GLU A 60 26.79 -6.46 -0.42
N ALA A 61 27.40 -7.58 -0.04
CA ALA A 61 27.41 -8.04 1.34
C ALA A 61 28.17 -7.07 2.27
N ARG A 62 29.28 -6.48 1.80
CA ARG A 62 29.99 -5.43 2.54
C ARG A 62 29.16 -4.16 2.70
N ALA A 63 28.40 -3.77 1.66
CA ALA A 63 27.47 -2.64 1.74
C ALA A 63 26.37 -2.93 2.76
N ALA A 64 25.75 -4.12 2.73
CA ALA A 64 24.77 -4.57 3.70
C ALA A 64 25.33 -4.58 5.13
N GLY A 65 26.60 -4.97 5.32
CA GLY A 65 27.29 -4.95 6.62
C GLY A 65 27.46 -3.56 7.25
N ARG A 66 27.27 -2.49 6.48
CA ARG A 66 27.26 -1.12 7.01
C ARG A 66 25.87 -0.68 7.52
N LEU A 67 24.85 -1.50 7.29
CA LEU A 67 23.50 -1.22 7.75
C LEU A 67 23.33 -1.71 9.20
N THR A 68 22.96 -0.81 10.09
CA THR A 68 22.56 -1.12 11.46
C THR A 68 21.19 -0.52 11.69
N HIS A 69 20.17 -1.38 11.81
CA HIS A 69 18.79 -0.97 12.01
C HIS A 69 17.99 -2.09 12.67
N PRO A 70 17.07 -1.81 13.61
CA PRO A 70 16.31 -2.84 14.35
C PRO A 70 15.42 -3.73 13.48
N ALA A 71 15.08 -3.31 12.26
CA ALA A 71 14.31 -4.08 11.29
C ALA A 71 15.18 -4.67 10.15
N ILE A 72 16.52 -4.70 10.29
CA ILE A 72 17.45 -5.28 9.32
C ILE A 72 18.25 -6.39 10.02
N VAL A 73 18.36 -7.54 9.38
CA VAL A 73 19.28 -8.61 9.84
C VAL A 73 20.71 -8.14 9.64
N THR A 74 21.49 -8.10 10.71
CA THR A 74 22.87 -7.59 10.67
C THR A 74 23.79 -8.58 9.98
N VAL A 75 24.53 -8.13 8.96
CA VAL A 75 25.63 -8.86 8.35
C VAL A 75 26.92 -8.58 9.15
N HIS A 76 27.57 -9.63 9.62
CA HIS A 76 28.75 -9.55 10.47
C HIS A 76 30.07 -9.73 9.71
N ASP A 77 30.08 -10.63 8.71
CA ASP A 77 31.30 -11.00 8.02
C ASP A 77 31.00 -11.55 6.62
N VAL A 78 32.00 -11.53 5.76
CA VAL A 78 32.02 -12.22 4.47
C VAL A 78 33.31 -13.02 4.35
N VAL A 79 33.19 -14.34 4.34
CA VAL A 79 34.32 -15.23 4.29
C VAL A 79 34.37 -16.00 2.99
N GLY A 80 35.58 -16.21 2.46
CA GLY A 80 35.83 -17.06 1.30
C GLY A 80 36.08 -18.50 1.72
N HIS A 81 35.38 -19.46 1.11
CA HIS A 81 35.68 -20.88 1.29
C HIS A 81 35.42 -21.65 0.00
N ALA A 82 36.38 -22.53 -0.40
CA ALA A 82 36.30 -23.29 -1.66
C ALA A 82 35.96 -22.42 -2.91
N GLY A 83 36.53 -21.20 -2.99
CA GLY A 83 36.33 -20.29 -4.11
C GLY A 83 34.93 -19.65 -4.18
N GLN A 84 34.15 -19.69 -3.08
CA GLN A 84 32.82 -19.09 -2.97
C GLN A 84 32.74 -18.17 -1.75
N PRO A 85 31.96 -17.05 -1.83
CA PRO A 85 31.70 -16.22 -0.67
C PRO A 85 30.58 -16.83 0.18
N TRP A 86 30.77 -16.73 1.49
CA TRP A 86 29.80 -17.08 2.51
C TRP A 86 29.55 -15.86 3.38
N ILE A 87 28.29 -15.54 3.62
CA ILE A 87 27.86 -14.34 4.33
C ILE A 87 27.39 -14.72 5.71
N VAL A 88 28.05 -14.18 6.73
CA VAL A 88 27.73 -14.43 8.14
C VAL A 88 26.82 -13.32 8.65
N MET A 89 25.69 -13.69 9.25
CA MET A 89 24.68 -12.75 9.71
C MET A 89 24.05 -13.21 11.02
N ASP A 90 23.24 -12.37 11.63
CA ASP A 90 22.46 -12.73 12.82
C ASP A 90 21.56 -13.94 12.53
N LEU A 91 21.56 -14.88 13.47
CA LEU A 91 20.58 -15.94 13.51
C LEU A 91 19.28 -15.41 14.14
N VAL A 92 18.24 -15.23 13.34
CA VAL A 92 16.93 -14.84 13.83
C VAL A 92 16.11 -16.10 14.17
N PRO A 93 15.77 -16.33 15.44
CA PRO A 93 14.97 -17.49 15.83
C PRO A 93 13.49 -17.22 15.50
N GLY A 94 13.11 -17.45 14.23
CA GLY A 94 11.77 -17.14 13.73
C GLY A 94 11.45 -17.87 12.43
N ARG A 95 10.34 -17.47 11.80
CA ARG A 95 9.90 -18.00 10.51
C ARG A 95 9.87 -16.88 9.47
N SER A 96 10.18 -17.20 8.21
CA SER A 96 9.91 -16.25 7.12
C SER A 96 8.40 -16.01 6.96
N LEU A 97 8.04 -14.82 6.52
CA LEU A 97 6.65 -14.46 6.23
C LEU A 97 6.05 -15.42 5.18
N ASP A 98 6.85 -15.86 4.20
CA ASP A 98 6.45 -16.88 3.22
C ASP A 98 6.07 -18.20 3.88
N LYS A 99 6.86 -18.68 4.85
CA LYS A 99 6.55 -19.89 5.60
C LYS A 99 5.28 -19.73 6.43
N ILE A 100 5.09 -18.58 7.06
CA ILE A 100 3.88 -18.28 7.83
C ILE A 100 2.65 -18.29 6.91
N ILE A 101 2.72 -17.61 5.76
CA ILE A 101 1.60 -17.59 4.80
C ILE A 101 1.24 -18.99 4.31
N ARG A 102 2.25 -19.84 4.01
CA ARG A 102 2.02 -21.21 3.53
C ARG A 102 1.47 -22.15 4.59
N GLU A 103 1.91 -22.03 5.85
CA GLU A 103 1.56 -22.94 6.94
C GLU A 103 0.33 -22.50 7.71
N ASP A 104 0.24 -21.19 8.02
CA ASP A 104 -0.80 -20.62 8.87
C ASP A 104 -1.90 -19.90 8.06
N GLY A 105 -1.66 -19.64 6.75
CA GLY A 105 -2.54 -18.89 5.88
C GLY A 105 -2.28 -17.38 5.87
N PRO A 106 -3.14 -16.61 5.19
CA PRO A 106 -3.05 -15.15 5.11
C PRO A 106 -3.18 -14.48 6.48
N LEU A 107 -2.48 -13.36 6.68
CA LEU A 107 -2.46 -12.64 7.94
C LEU A 107 -3.57 -11.58 8.02
N PRO A 108 -4.00 -11.20 9.25
CA PRO A 108 -4.88 -10.05 9.47
C PRO A 108 -4.28 -8.75 8.92
N ALA A 109 -5.13 -7.87 8.41
CA ALA A 109 -4.72 -6.62 7.76
C ALA A 109 -3.87 -5.72 8.69
N GLU A 110 -4.24 -5.64 9.97
CA GLU A 110 -3.52 -4.85 10.98
C GLU A 110 -2.09 -5.39 11.16
N ARG A 111 -1.96 -6.72 11.21
CA ARG A 111 -0.66 -7.37 11.34
C ARG A 111 0.23 -7.16 10.11
N VAL A 112 -0.36 -7.21 8.93
CA VAL A 112 0.35 -6.93 7.67
C VAL A 112 0.81 -5.47 7.61
N ALA A 113 0.01 -4.54 8.10
CA ALA A 113 0.39 -3.13 8.18
C ALA A 113 1.57 -2.89 9.15
N GLU A 114 1.62 -3.57 10.31
CA GLU A 114 2.76 -3.53 11.23
C GLU A 114 4.05 -4.06 10.59
N ILE A 115 3.97 -5.21 9.90
CA ILE A 115 5.08 -5.78 9.13
C ILE A 115 5.54 -4.79 8.06
N GLY A 116 4.59 -4.18 7.34
CA GLY A 116 4.85 -3.18 6.32
C GLY A 116 5.61 -1.97 6.85
N LEU A 117 5.26 -1.48 8.04
CA LEU A 117 5.98 -0.38 8.70
C LEU A 117 7.44 -0.76 8.98
N ALA A 118 7.69 -1.93 9.54
CA ALA A 118 9.05 -2.37 9.85
C ALA A 118 9.91 -2.54 8.59
N VAL A 119 9.33 -3.13 7.51
CA VAL A 119 10.03 -3.28 6.23
C VAL A 119 10.29 -1.93 5.57
N LEU A 120 9.32 -1.00 5.61
CA LEU A 120 9.50 0.36 5.10
C LEU A 120 10.63 1.09 5.83
N ASP A 121 10.69 0.99 7.18
CA ASP A 121 11.76 1.58 7.98
C ASP A 121 13.13 1.02 7.59
N ALA A 122 13.21 -0.29 7.35
CA ALA A 122 14.43 -0.96 6.88
C ALA A 122 14.86 -0.46 5.50
N LEU A 123 13.92 -0.31 4.56
CA LEU A 123 14.19 0.18 3.21
C LEU A 123 14.68 1.63 3.22
N GLU A 124 14.04 2.52 3.97
CA GLU A 124 14.48 3.92 4.08
C GLU A 124 15.88 4.04 4.71
N ALA A 125 16.17 3.22 5.73
CA ALA A 125 17.52 3.17 6.33
C ALA A 125 18.59 2.75 5.31
N ALA A 126 18.28 1.81 4.41
CA ALA A 126 19.17 1.38 3.33
C ALA A 126 19.27 2.44 2.22
N HIS A 127 18.15 2.97 1.75
CA HIS A 127 18.08 3.98 0.69
C HIS A 127 18.83 5.26 1.07
N SER A 128 18.78 5.67 2.33
CA SER A 128 19.55 6.82 2.84
C SER A 128 21.07 6.66 2.71
N ARG A 129 21.54 5.42 2.51
CA ARG A 129 22.94 5.07 2.28
C ARG A 129 23.24 4.67 0.83
N GLY A 130 22.28 4.88 -0.08
CA GLY A 130 22.40 4.52 -1.49
C GLY A 130 22.33 3.00 -1.76
N ILE A 131 21.78 2.21 -0.81
CA ILE A 131 21.66 0.76 -0.93
C ILE A 131 20.22 0.41 -1.28
N LEU A 132 20.00 -0.29 -2.40
CA LEU A 132 18.72 -0.86 -2.79
C LEU A 132 18.65 -2.33 -2.36
N HIS A 133 17.45 -2.78 -1.97
CA HIS A 133 17.26 -4.19 -1.59
C HIS A 133 17.11 -5.11 -2.80
N ARG A 134 16.35 -4.72 -3.80
CA ARG A 134 16.13 -5.41 -5.08
C ARG A 134 15.44 -6.79 -5.04
N ASP A 135 15.22 -7.36 -3.86
CA ASP A 135 14.59 -8.68 -3.68
C ASP A 135 13.64 -8.71 -2.46
N VAL A 136 12.85 -7.64 -2.27
CA VAL A 136 11.83 -7.63 -1.20
C VAL A 136 10.74 -8.63 -1.55
N LYS A 137 10.55 -9.64 -0.68
CA LYS A 137 9.53 -10.70 -0.84
C LYS A 137 9.26 -11.36 0.51
N PRO A 138 8.17 -12.11 0.67
CA PRO A 138 7.82 -12.77 1.93
C PRO A 138 8.92 -13.70 2.47
N ALA A 139 9.69 -14.35 1.59
CA ALA A 139 10.79 -15.24 1.99
C ALA A 139 11.96 -14.48 2.68
N ASN A 140 12.12 -13.18 2.37
CA ASN A 140 13.19 -12.33 2.90
C ASN A 140 12.70 -11.43 4.06
N VAL A 141 11.47 -11.62 4.55
CA VAL A 141 10.95 -10.98 5.77
C VAL A 141 10.87 -12.03 6.86
N LEU A 142 11.68 -11.92 7.90
CA LEU A 142 11.69 -12.82 9.04
C LEU A 142 10.82 -12.26 10.16
N ILE A 143 10.01 -13.11 10.78
CA ILE A 143 9.21 -12.75 11.93
C ILE A 143 9.81 -13.43 13.16
N GLY A 144 10.34 -12.63 14.06
CA GLY A 144 10.93 -13.10 15.31
C GLY A 144 9.89 -13.60 16.32
N PRO A 145 10.33 -14.27 17.41
CA PRO A 145 9.43 -14.77 18.46
C PRO A 145 8.72 -13.64 19.22
N ASP A 146 9.27 -12.43 19.22
CA ASP A 146 8.69 -11.21 19.79
C ASP A 146 7.69 -10.53 18.82
N GLY A 147 7.47 -11.14 17.65
CA GLY A 147 6.60 -10.62 16.61
C GLY A 147 7.23 -9.55 15.72
N ARG A 148 8.46 -9.09 15.97
CA ARG A 148 9.10 -8.08 15.10
C ARG A 148 9.43 -8.65 13.73
N ALA A 149 9.23 -7.84 12.69
CA ALA A 149 9.65 -8.15 11.34
C ALA A 149 11.05 -7.59 11.06
N LEU A 150 11.90 -8.43 10.46
CA LEU A 150 13.27 -8.08 10.05
C LEU A 150 13.44 -8.40 8.57
N LEU A 151 14.03 -7.47 7.82
CA LEU A 151 14.36 -7.65 6.42
C LEU A 151 15.78 -8.23 6.31
N THR A 152 15.94 -9.28 5.50
CA THR A 152 17.23 -9.96 5.25
C THR A 152 17.53 -9.99 3.75
N ASP A 153 18.75 -10.37 3.40
CA ASP A 153 19.17 -10.63 2.01
C ASP A 153 19.20 -9.40 1.09
N PHE A 154 19.72 -8.27 1.59
CA PHE A 154 19.94 -7.06 0.76
C PHE A 154 20.85 -7.37 -0.44
N GLY A 155 20.28 -7.27 -1.64
CA GLY A 155 20.98 -7.20 -2.92
C GLY A 155 21.86 -8.38 -3.33
N ILE A 156 22.14 -9.31 -2.42
CA ILE A 156 23.26 -10.28 -2.44
C ILE A 156 23.21 -11.30 -3.61
N ALA A 157 22.23 -11.21 -4.50
CA ALA A 157 22.09 -12.18 -5.58
C ALA A 157 21.38 -11.65 -6.83
N ALA A 158 21.26 -10.33 -6.99
CA ALA A 158 20.65 -9.78 -8.20
C ALA A 158 21.65 -9.83 -9.35
N PRO A 159 21.45 -10.63 -10.42
CA PRO A 159 22.24 -10.49 -11.63
C PRO A 159 21.99 -9.07 -12.15
N VAL A 160 23.06 -8.31 -12.30
CA VAL A 160 22.97 -7.04 -13.04
C VAL A 160 22.66 -7.40 -14.49
N GLY A 161 21.49 -7.00 -14.99
CA GLY A 161 21.18 -7.03 -16.40
C GLY A 161 22.21 -6.21 -17.16
N GLY A 162 23.22 -6.89 -17.71
CA GLY A 162 23.96 -6.39 -18.84
C GLY A 162 23.16 -6.75 -20.09
N ALA A 163 23.18 -5.92 -21.11
CA ALA A 163 22.51 -6.14 -22.39
C ALA A 163 22.67 -7.60 -22.87
N GLY A 164 21.59 -8.42 -22.76
CA GLY A 164 21.57 -9.81 -23.15
C GLY A 164 21.48 -10.87 -22.06
N GLY A 165 21.49 -10.52 -20.74
CA GLY A 165 21.29 -11.46 -19.66
C GLY A 165 19.80 -11.76 -19.49
N SER A 166 19.36 -13.00 -19.82
CA SER A 166 17.96 -13.38 -19.66
C SER A 166 17.56 -13.28 -18.18
N TRP A 167 16.53 -12.49 -17.85
CA TRP A 167 15.85 -12.43 -16.55
C TRP A 167 15.45 -13.82 -16.02
N GLN A 168 15.44 -14.85 -16.89
CA GLN A 168 15.19 -16.26 -16.55
C GLN A 168 16.28 -16.87 -15.65
N SER A 169 17.47 -16.29 -15.62
CA SER A 169 18.59 -16.72 -14.78
C SER A 169 18.66 -15.98 -13.45
N SER A 170 17.81 -14.94 -13.27
CA SER A 170 17.81 -14.14 -12.05
C SER A 170 17.23 -14.94 -10.90
N ALA A 171 17.97 -15.07 -9.83
CA ALA A 171 17.61 -15.81 -8.60
C ALA A 171 16.44 -15.15 -7.81
N GLY A 172 15.84 -14.06 -8.31
CA GLY A 172 14.67 -13.40 -7.72
C GLY A 172 13.36 -14.08 -8.10
N SER A 173 12.37 -14.02 -7.22
CA SER A 173 10.99 -14.45 -7.53
C SER A 173 10.32 -13.39 -8.40
N PRO A 174 10.07 -13.60 -9.69
CA PRO A 174 9.56 -12.59 -10.61
C PRO A 174 8.18 -12.03 -10.22
N ASN A 175 7.45 -12.72 -9.35
CA ASN A 175 6.16 -12.26 -8.79
C ASN A 175 6.23 -10.94 -8.00
N TYR A 176 7.42 -10.56 -7.51
CA TYR A 176 7.65 -9.37 -6.68
C TYR A 176 8.49 -8.31 -7.38
N MET A 177 8.95 -8.61 -8.59
CA MET A 177 9.81 -7.72 -9.38
C MET A 177 9.00 -6.58 -10.01
N ALA A 178 9.53 -5.37 -9.92
CA ALA A 178 8.90 -4.17 -10.47
C ALA A 178 8.92 -4.12 -12.00
N PRO A 179 7.91 -3.49 -12.67
CA PRO A 179 7.81 -3.42 -14.13
C PRO A 179 9.03 -2.84 -14.83
N GLU A 180 9.64 -1.79 -14.28
CA GLU A 180 10.83 -1.13 -14.82
C GLU A 180 12.02 -2.09 -14.92
N ARG A 181 12.15 -3.04 -13.98
CA ARG A 181 13.22 -4.04 -14.03
C ARG A 181 13.04 -5.08 -15.15
N PHE A 182 11.80 -5.34 -15.58
CA PHE A 182 11.53 -6.16 -16.76
C PHE A 182 11.77 -5.42 -18.08
N ARG A 183 11.78 -4.07 -18.04
CA ARG A 183 12.04 -3.20 -19.20
C ARG A 183 13.51 -2.80 -19.33
N ASP A 184 14.40 -3.29 -18.44
CA ASP A 184 15.79 -2.84 -18.31
C ASP A 184 15.91 -1.31 -18.12
N GLU A 185 14.91 -0.69 -17.50
CA GLU A 185 14.92 0.70 -17.09
C GLU A 185 15.67 0.86 -15.75
N PRO A 186 16.21 2.05 -15.44
CA PRO A 186 16.91 2.29 -14.18
C PRO A 186 16.02 1.96 -12.97
N ASP A 187 16.52 1.09 -12.09
CA ASP A 187 15.87 0.79 -10.82
C ASP A 187 16.24 1.83 -9.74
N GLY A 188 15.42 1.92 -8.71
CA GLY A 188 15.61 2.87 -7.62
C GLY A 188 14.74 2.53 -6.41
N PRO A 189 14.70 3.42 -5.39
CA PRO A 189 13.81 3.26 -4.24
C PRO A 189 12.36 2.92 -4.57
N PRO A 190 11.73 3.48 -5.64
CA PRO A 190 10.39 3.09 -6.04
C PRO A 190 10.24 1.60 -6.44
N SER A 191 11.31 0.94 -6.94
CA SER A 191 11.27 -0.48 -7.28
C SER A 191 11.16 -1.36 -6.03
N ASP A 192 11.84 -0.99 -4.94
CA ASP A 192 11.70 -1.67 -3.64
C ASP A 192 10.32 -1.43 -3.02
N LEU A 193 9.74 -0.24 -3.22
CA LEU A 193 8.37 0.07 -2.77
C LEU A 193 7.31 -0.76 -3.52
N TRP A 194 7.47 -1.00 -4.82
CA TRP A 194 6.64 -1.97 -5.55
C TRP A 194 6.73 -3.35 -4.93
N SER A 195 7.96 -3.83 -4.68
CA SER A 195 8.20 -5.16 -4.11
C SER A 195 7.62 -5.27 -2.69
N LEU A 196 7.65 -4.19 -1.90
CA LEU A 196 6.93 -4.07 -0.63
C LEU A 196 5.42 -4.22 -0.85
N GLY A 197 4.83 -3.49 -1.79
CA GLY A 197 3.41 -3.60 -2.14
C GLY A 197 3.01 -5.03 -2.50
N ALA A 198 3.79 -5.71 -3.36
CA ALA A 198 3.55 -7.11 -3.74
C ALA A 198 3.68 -8.07 -2.54
N THR A 199 4.62 -7.80 -1.63
CA THR A 199 4.81 -8.57 -0.39
C THR A 199 3.61 -8.44 0.55
N LEU A 200 3.14 -7.21 0.79
CA LEU A 200 1.97 -6.93 1.64
C LEU A 200 0.68 -7.48 1.03
N TYR A 201 0.52 -7.36 -0.30
CA TYR A 201 -0.59 -7.99 -1.01
C TYR A 201 -0.63 -9.50 -0.74
N THR A 202 0.52 -10.17 -0.93
CA THR A 202 0.65 -11.61 -0.71
C THR A 202 0.35 -12.00 0.74
N ALA A 203 0.81 -11.19 1.70
CA ALA A 203 0.58 -11.47 3.11
C ALA A 203 -0.89 -11.41 3.53
N VAL A 204 -1.70 -10.54 2.90
CA VAL A 204 -3.13 -10.39 3.19
C VAL A 204 -3.97 -11.37 2.38
N GLU A 205 -3.71 -11.54 1.07
CA GLU A 205 -4.55 -12.33 0.17
C GLU A 205 -4.12 -13.81 0.10
N GLY A 206 -2.87 -14.13 0.48
CA GLY A 206 -2.30 -15.49 0.44
C GLY A 206 -1.64 -15.84 -0.90
N GLU A 207 -1.84 -15.02 -1.93
CA GLU A 207 -1.29 -15.21 -3.28
C GLU A 207 -0.66 -13.92 -3.80
N PRO A 208 0.38 -13.98 -4.66
CA PRO A 208 0.96 -12.81 -5.31
C PRO A 208 -0.05 -12.08 -6.21
N PRO A 209 0.08 -10.74 -6.36
CA PRO A 209 -0.87 -9.92 -7.14
C PRO A 209 -0.95 -10.32 -8.62
N PHE A 210 0.11 -10.90 -9.18
CA PHE A 210 0.24 -11.24 -10.59
C PHE A 210 0.57 -12.72 -10.83
N HIS A 211 0.09 -13.63 -9.99
CA HIS A 211 0.40 -15.06 -10.12
C HIS A 211 0.00 -15.62 -11.50
N ARG A 212 0.94 -16.30 -12.19
CA ARG A 212 0.76 -17.00 -13.47
C ARG A 212 1.66 -18.24 -13.49
N ASN A 213 1.21 -19.30 -14.15
CA ASN A 213 1.97 -20.56 -14.25
C ASN A 213 3.13 -20.49 -15.25
N MET A 214 3.04 -19.60 -16.24
CA MET A 214 4.09 -19.41 -17.26
C MET A 214 4.84 -18.09 -17.00
N ALA A 215 6.16 -18.12 -17.04
CA ALA A 215 7.00 -16.97 -16.81
C ALA A 215 6.70 -15.80 -17.75
N ALA A 216 6.52 -16.06 -19.05
CA ALA A 216 6.16 -15.02 -20.02
C ALA A 216 4.78 -14.38 -19.72
N ALA A 217 3.81 -15.19 -19.30
CA ALA A 217 2.49 -14.69 -18.92
C ALA A 217 2.53 -13.87 -17.62
N LEU A 218 3.44 -14.23 -16.70
CA LEU A 218 3.68 -13.45 -15.49
C LEU A 218 4.28 -12.08 -15.82
N VAL A 219 5.31 -12.03 -16.67
CA VAL A 219 5.91 -10.76 -17.13
C VAL A 219 4.87 -9.88 -17.80
N ALA A 220 4.08 -10.44 -18.73
CA ALA A 220 2.99 -9.71 -19.38
C ALA A 220 1.97 -9.17 -18.35
N ALA A 221 1.62 -9.97 -17.33
CA ALA A 221 0.71 -9.52 -16.29
C ALA A 221 1.29 -8.38 -15.44
N VAL A 222 2.57 -8.46 -15.05
CA VAL A 222 3.25 -7.39 -14.31
C VAL A 222 3.33 -6.11 -15.14
N LEU A 223 3.56 -6.21 -16.44
CA LEU A 223 3.73 -5.05 -17.32
C LEU A 223 2.40 -4.38 -17.72
N LEU A 224 1.33 -5.18 -17.92
CA LEU A 224 0.13 -4.74 -18.64
C LEU A 224 -1.18 -4.84 -17.83
N HIS A 225 -1.24 -5.72 -16.82
CA HIS A 225 -2.50 -5.97 -16.12
C HIS A 225 -2.51 -5.29 -14.75
N GLU A 226 -3.71 -4.88 -14.32
CA GLU A 226 -3.94 -4.45 -12.94
C GLU A 226 -3.93 -5.65 -11.99
N PRO A 227 -3.49 -5.47 -10.72
CA PRO A 227 -3.63 -6.50 -9.71
C PRO A 227 -5.11 -6.80 -9.43
N ARG A 228 -5.41 -8.01 -8.97
CA ARG A 228 -6.78 -8.34 -8.54
C ARG A 228 -7.19 -7.45 -7.37
N PRO A 229 -8.49 -7.09 -7.23
CA PRO A 229 -8.97 -6.38 -6.05
C PRO A 229 -8.67 -7.15 -4.78
N MET A 230 -8.24 -6.44 -3.74
CA MET A 230 -8.01 -7.03 -2.42
C MET A 230 -9.35 -7.23 -1.69
N THR A 231 -9.55 -8.43 -1.13
CA THR A 231 -10.80 -8.82 -0.48
C THR A 231 -10.68 -8.98 1.03
N ARG A 232 -9.46 -9.11 1.54
CA ARG A 232 -9.14 -9.37 2.95
C ARG A 232 -8.52 -8.16 3.65
N ALA A 233 -8.11 -7.15 2.90
CA ALA A 233 -7.50 -5.94 3.43
C ALA A 233 -8.54 -4.92 3.93
N SER A 234 -8.17 -4.11 4.93
CA SER A 234 -8.91 -2.89 5.22
C SER A 234 -8.84 -1.93 4.03
N ARG A 235 -9.81 -1.01 3.89
CA ARG A 235 -9.82 -0.04 2.78
C ARG A 235 -8.51 0.75 2.67
N VAL A 236 -7.96 1.18 3.80
CA VAL A 236 -6.70 1.95 3.84
C VAL A 236 -5.52 1.09 3.40
N LEU A 237 -5.43 -0.15 3.88
CA LEU A 237 -4.37 -1.06 3.47
C LEU A 237 -4.48 -1.43 2.00
N ALA A 238 -5.68 -1.73 1.50
CA ALA A 238 -5.90 -2.04 0.09
C ALA A 238 -5.49 -0.88 -0.80
N TRP A 239 -5.90 0.34 -0.45
CA TRP A 239 -5.54 1.54 -1.20
C TRP A 239 -4.02 1.72 -1.31
N ILE A 240 -3.29 1.69 -0.18
CA ILE A 240 -1.85 1.95 -0.22
C ILE A 240 -1.08 0.82 -0.93
N VAL A 241 -1.49 -0.44 -0.75
CA VAL A 241 -0.86 -1.58 -1.42
C VAL A 241 -1.06 -1.49 -2.94
N LEU A 242 -2.28 -1.18 -3.41
CA LEU A 242 -2.56 -1.02 -4.83
C LEU A 242 -1.85 0.20 -5.43
N ALA A 243 -1.72 1.30 -4.69
CA ALA A 243 -0.96 2.47 -5.13
C ALA A 243 0.55 2.20 -5.25
N LEU A 244 1.12 1.34 -4.39
CA LEU A 244 2.50 0.87 -4.52
C LEU A 244 2.72 0.00 -5.77
N LEU A 245 1.65 -0.64 -6.27
CA LEU A 245 1.65 -1.47 -7.48
C LEU A 245 1.31 -0.69 -8.76
N ASP A 246 1.47 0.65 -8.78
CA ASP A 246 1.39 1.45 -9.99
C ASP A 246 2.54 1.12 -10.94
N LYS A 247 2.21 0.96 -12.23
CA LYS A 247 3.19 0.59 -13.28
C LYS A 247 4.22 1.68 -13.55
N ASP A 248 3.87 2.93 -13.28
CA ASP A 248 4.76 4.08 -13.37
C ASP A 248 5.44 4.31 -12.02
N PRO A 249 6.78 4.15 -11.89
CA PRO A 249 7.49 4.38 -10.63
C PRO A 249 7.28 5.78 -10.04
N ALA A 250 7.06 6.79 -10.90
CA ALA A 250 6.87 8.18 -10.48
C ALA A 250 5.49 8.43 -9.84
N ARG A 251 4.54 7.51 -10.02
CA ARG A 251 3.19 7.60 -9.42
C ARG A 251 3.08 6.87 -8.08
N ARG A 252 4.06 6.06 -7.72
CA ARG A 252 4.06 5.37 -6.43
C ARG A 252 4.17 6.37 -5.30
N PRO A 253 3.37 6.21 -4.23
CA PRO A 253 3.39 7.15 -3.10
C PRO A 253 4.78 7.18 -2.43
N PRO A 254 5.24 8.36 -1.99
CA PRO A 254 6.49 8.51 -1.27
C PRO A 254 6.41 7.83 0.11
N PRO A 255 7.56 7.49 0.73
CA PRO A 255 7.62 6.72 1.98
C PRO A 255 6.81 7.29 3.14
N ASP A 256 6.72 8.61 3.29
CA ASP A 256 5.95 9.28 4.34
C ASP A 256 4.43 9.03 4.19
N VAL A 257 3.90 9.05 2.97
CA VAL A 257 2.49 8.71 2.68
C VAL A 257 2.23 7.22 2.96
N VAL A 258 3.15 6.34 2.52
CA VAL A 258 3.06 4.89 2.81
C VAL A 258 3.04 4.65 4.31
N ARG A 259 3.92 5.29 5.06
CA ARG A 259 4.01 5.19 6.51
C ARG A 259 2.71 5.63 7.20
N GLN A 260 2.14 6.76 6.79
CA GLN A 260 0.90 7.28 7.36
C GLN A 260 -0.25 6.30 7.13
N ALA A 261 -0.40 5.77 5.91
CA ALA A 261 -1.44 4.81 5.57
C ALA A 261 -1.26 3.48 6.33
N LEU A 262 -0.03 2.95 6.42
CA LEU A 262 0.24 1.73 7.18
C LEU A 262 -0.04 1.92 8.68
N ARG A 263 0.30 3.07 9.28
CA ARG A 263 -0.06 3.37 10.68
C ARG A 263 -1.57 3.41 10.89
N ALA A 264 -2.30 4.01 9.96
CA ALA A 264 -3.76 4.03 10.03
C ALA A 264 -4.37 2.62 9.88
N ALA A 265 -3.77 1.76 9.04
CA ALA A 265 -4.22 0.38 8.84
C ALA A 265 -3.84 -0.55 10.00
N ALA A 266 -2.75 -0.27 10.73
CA ALA A 266 -2.31 -1.02 11.91
C ALA A 266 -3.09 -0.64 13.17
N ALA A 267 -3.74 0.53 13.19
CA ALA A 267 -4.55 0.94 14.33
C ALA A 267 -5.71 -0.07 14.55
N PRO A 268 -5.92 -0.56 15.77
CA PRO A 268 -7.05 -1.43 16.03
C PRO A 268 -8.34 -0.71 15.62
N PRO A 269 -9.32 -1.41 15.03
CA PRO A 269 -10.59 -0.80 14.69
C PRO A 269 -11.13 -0.13 15.95
N VAL A 270 -11.35 1.18 15.89
CA VAL A 270 -11.95 1.92 17.02
C VAL A 270 -13.28 1.22 17.28
N PRO A 271 -13.48 0.58 18.46
CA PRO A 271 -14.74 -0.09 18.73
C PRO A 271 -15.80 0.98 18.56
N ALA A 272 -16.74 0.78 17.64
CA ALA A 272 -17.92 1.63 17.58
C ALA A 272 -18.44 1.74 19.01
N ALA A 273 -18.42 2.95 19.56
CA ALA A 273 -18.75 3.18 20.95
C ALA A 273 -20.09 2.49 21.21
N ARG A 274 -20.05 1.35 21.92
CA ARG A 274 -21.29 0.68 22.31
C ARG A 274 -22.04 1.71 23.12
N PRO A 275 -23.28 2.05 22.77
CA PRO A 275 -24.03 3.01 23.53
C PRO A 275 -24.01 2.54 24.99
N ALA A 276 -23.51 3.42 25.85
CA ALA A 276 -23.30 3.10 27.26
C ALA A 276 -24.57 2.51 27.83
N ARG A 277 -24.41 1.45 28.62
CA ARG A 277 -25.43 0.62 29.27
C ARG A 277 -26.39 1.40 30.21
N THR A 278 -26.65 2.68 29.95
CA THR A 278 -27.67 3.53 30.59
C THR A 278 -29.11 3.18 30.21
N TRP A 279 -29.32 2.37 29.18
CA TRP A 279 -30.59 1.82 28.72
C TRP A 279 -31.30 1.00 29.79
N ARG A 280 -30.59 0.29 30.68
CA ARG A 280 -31.22 -0.54 31.68
C ARG A 280 -31.87 0.27 32.83
N LEU A 281 -31.35 1.47 33.07
CA LEU A 281 -31.96 2.36 34.07
C LEU A 281 -33.10 3.19 33.44
N VAL A 282 -33.01 3.52 32.12
CA VAL A 282 -34.10 4.16 31.38
C VAL A 282 -35.24 3.16 31.11
N ALA A 283 -34.96 1.87 30.86
CA ALA A 283 -35.96 0.83 30.68
C ALA A 283 -36.76 0.55 31.98
N ALA A 284 -36.12 0.63 33.14
CA ALA A 284 -36.80 0.45 34.41
C ALA A 284 -37.74 1.64 34.73
N ALA A 285 -37.37 2.86 34.37
CA ALA A 285 -38.25 4.04 34.52
C ALA A 285 -39.38 4.07 33.48
N ALA A 286 -39.14 3.58 32.25
CA ALA A 286 -40.15 3.50 31.21
C ALA A 286 -41.25 2.43 31.51
N LEU A 287 -40.90 1.36 32.19
CA LEU A 287 -41.87 0.29 32.51
C LEU A 287 -42.95 0.74 33.53
N VAL A 288 -42.65 1.73 34.36
CA VAL A 288 -43.61 2.33 35.29
C VAL A 288 -44.56 3.32 34.60
N ILE A 289 -44.11 3.96 33.48
CA ILE A 289 -44.94 4.92 32.70
C ILE A 289 -45.79 4.18 31.68
N VAL A 290 -45.36 3.05 31.14
CA VAL A 290 -46.08 2.27 30.10
C VAL A 290 -47.28 1.51 30.67
N ALA A 291 -47.30 1.19 31.98
CA ALA A 291 -48.49 0.60 32.61
C ALA A 291 -49.70 1.53 32.71
N GLY A 292 -49.50 2.86 32.47
CA GLY A 292 -50.56 3.86 32.47
C GLY A 292 -51.11 4.26 31.09
N LEU A 293 -50.45 3.86 30.01
CA LEU A 293 -50.79 4.29 28.63
C LEU A 293 -51.16 3.13 27.70
N ALA A 294 -51.32 1.92 28.17
CA ALA A 294 -51.57 0.71 27.34
C ALA A 294 -52.98 0.63 26.74
N ALA A 295 -53.88 1.63 26.96
CA ALA A 295 -55.23 1.62 26.41
C ALA A 295 -55.40 2.50 25.13
N GLY A 296 -54.34 3.24 24.71
CA GLY A 296 -54.47 4.22 23.62
C GLY A 296 -53.58 3.94 22.38
N LEU A 297 -52.69 2.97 22.37
CA LEU A 297 -51.62 2.87 21.36
C LEU A 297 -51.66 1.61 20.49
N GLY A 298 -52.73 0.84 20.51
CA GLY A 298 -52.88 -0.38 19.70
C GLY A 298 -52.99 -0.16 18.16
N ALA A 299 -53.09 1.06 17.70
CA ALA A 299 -53.31 1.37 16.28
C ALA A 299 -52.09 1.95 15.54
N TRP A 300 -50.98 2.27 16.23
CA TRP A 300 -49.82 2.95 15.60
C TRP A 300 -48.61 2.04 15.30
N LEU A 301 -48.57 0.80 15.78
CA LEU A 301 -47.42 -0.11 15.70
C LEU A 301 -47.39 -1.04 14.47
N LEU A 302 -48.22 -0.80 13.47
CA LEU A 302 -48.23 -1.63 12.24
C LEU A 302 -47.60 -0.97 10.98
N VAL A 303 -46.99 0.22 11.06
CA VAL A 303 -46.49 0.93 9.86
C VAL A 303 -45.02 1.32 9.87
N SER A 304 -44.18 1.03 10.89
CA SER A 304 -42.77 1.47 10.83
C SER A 304 -41.77 0.41 11.27
N GLY A 305 -41.59 -0.60 10.42
CA GLY A 305 -40.44 -1.50 10.43
C GLY A 305 -39.37 -0.99 9.46
N GLY A 306 -38.56 0.02 9.86
CA GLY A 306 -37.43 0.52 9.06
C GLY A 306 -36.15 0.48 9.90
N ARG A 307 -35.10 -0.13 9.33
CA ARG A 307 -33.76 -0.23 9.89
C ARG A 307 -33.16 1.15 10.14
N ASP A 308 -32.79 1.47 11.39
CA ASP A 308 -32.07 2.69 11.76
C ASP A 308 -30.59 2.56 11.36
N GLY A 309 -30.23 3.02 10.16
CA GLY A 309 -28.86 3.40 9.81
C GLY A 309 -28.55 4.75 10.47
N SER A 310 -27.80 4.76 11.56
CA SER A 310 -27.39 6.02 12.20
C SER A 310 -26.48 6.82 11.25
N ALA A 311 -26.93 8.01 10.88
CA ALA A 311 -26.16 8.95 10.05
C ALA A 311 -24.80 9.28 10.73
N ARG A 312 -23.69 9.08 10.01
CA ARG A 312 -22.32 9.35 10.52
C ARG A 312 -22.04 10.85 10.62
N PHE A 313 -22.56 11.64 9.70
CA PHE A 313 -22.35 13.08 9.63
C PHE A 313 -23.64 13.81 10.04
N THR A 314 -23.55 14.61 11.11
CA THR A 314 -24.65 15.43 11.62
C THR A 314 -24.58 16.89 11.16
N ALA A 315 -23.45 17.28 10.57
CA ALA A 315 -23.20 18.60 9.96
C ALA A 315 -22.27 18.45 8.76
N VAL A 316 -22.35 19.39 7.82
CA VAL A 316 -21.45 19.46 6.66
C VAL A 316 -20.04 19.77 7.14
N PRO A 317 -19.01 18.94 6.84
CA PRO A 317 -17.64 19.22 7.21
C PRO A 317 -17.09 20.47 6.52
N ASP A 318 -16.03 21.07 7.08
CA ASP A 318 -15.34 22.21 6.45
C ASP A 318 -14.55 21.75 5.22
N ALA A 319 -15.05 22.09 4.03
CA ALA A 319 -14.43 21.70 2.76
C ALA A 319 -13.03 22.28 2.58
N CYS A 320 -12.67 23.41 3.22
CA CYS A 320 -11.36 24.02 3.10
C CYS A 320 -10.26 23.28 3.90
N ARG A 321 -10.65 22.36 4.76
CA ARG A 321 -9.74 21.47 5.50
C ARG A 321 -9.55 20.10 4.86
N SER A 322 -10.23 19.81 3.75
CA SER A 322 -10.18 18.50 3.09
C SER A 322 -8.86 18.19 2.41
N LEU A 323 -8.12 19.20 1.98
CA LEU A 323 -6.80 19.08 1.37
C LEU A 323 -5.79 20.00 2.04
N THR A 324 -4.60 19.48 2.34
CA THR A 324 -3.49 20.30 2.83
C THR A 324 -2.83 21.09 1.70
N ALA A 325 -2.14 22.20 2.04
CA ALA A 325 -1.41 23.00 1.05
C ALA A 325 -0.34 22.20 0.28
N ALA A 326 0.26 21.16 0.91
CA ALA A 326 1.21 20.27 0.27
C ALA A 326 0.49 19.39 -0.78
N GLN A 327 -0.62 18.75 -0.42
CA GLN A 327 -1.40 17.91 -1.33
C GLN A 327 -1.91 18.68 -2.54
N VAL A 328 -2.39 19.91 -2.33
CA VAL A 328 -2.86 20.74 -3.45
C VAL A 328 -1.70 21.16 -4.36
N ARG A 329 -0.53 21.46 -3.80
CA ARG A 329 0.68 21.75 -4.58
C ARG A 329 1.08 20.58 -5.47
N ASP A 330 1.01 19.36 -4.94
CA ASP A 330 1.36 18.14 -5.69
C ASP A 330 0.34 17.85 -6.81
N LEU A 331 -0.93 18.26 -6.62
CA LEU A 331 -1.99 18.01 -7.60
C LEU A 331 -2.01 19.03 -8.75
N ILE A 332 -1.81 20.32 -8.47
CA ILE A 332 -1.99 21.41 -9.46
C ILE A 332 -0.79 22.38 -9.55
N GLY A 333 0.33 22.11 -8.90
CA GLY A 333 1.54 22.95 -8.99
C GLY A 333 1.64 24.01 -7.89
N ALA A 334 1.81 25.28 -8.18
CA ALA A 334 2.13 26.34 -7.24
C ALA A 334 1.23 26.39 -5.97
N ALA A 335 1.66 27.06 -4.91
CA ALA A 335 0.99 27.11 -3.60
C ALA A 335 -0.36 27.86 -3.64
N PRO A 336 -1.48 27.18 -3.93
CA PRO A 336 -2.78 27.83 -4.01
C PRO A 336 -3.34 28.14 -2.62
N ARG A 337 -4.05 29.23 -2.49
CA ARG A 337 -4.83 29.52 -1.29
C ARG A 337 -6.19 28.86 -1.41
N ALA A 338 -6.67 28.30 -0.29
CA ALA A 338 -8.05 27.85 -0.17
C ALA A 338 -8.97 29.07 -0.17
N GLU A 339 -9.94 29.09 -1.08
CA GLU A 339 -10.96 30.14 -1.18
C GLU A 339 -12.32 29.52 -0.85
N PRO A 340 -12.96 29.84 0.29
CA PRO A 340 -14.33 29.45 0.55
C PRO A 340 -15.25 30.03 -0.53
N ALA A 341 -16.03 29.17 -1.21
CA ALA A 341 -16.88 29.59 -2.33
C ALA A 341 -18.37 29.64 -1.95
N ALA A 342 -18.82 28.77 -1.05
CA ALA A 342 -20.18 28.71 -0.48
C ALA A 342 -20.14 27.77 0.75
N GLU A 343 -21.24 27.62 1.48
CA GLU A 343 -21.36 26.65 2.55
C GLU A 343 -21.06 25.23 2.03
N GLY A 344 -20.16 24.53 2.71
CA GLY A 344 -19.69 23.20 2.31
C GLY A 344 -18.83 23.15 1.04
N ARG A 345 -18.38 24.28 0.51
CA ARG A 345 -17.61 24.35 -0.74
C ARG A 345 -16.32 25.13 -0.59
N CYS A 346 -15.22 24.56 -1.07
CA CYS A 346 -13.90 25.22 -1.12
C CYS A 346 -13.24 25.03 -2.48
N GLN A 347 -12.47 26.03 -2.91
CA GLN A 347 -11.77 26.05 -4.18
C GLN A 347 -10.31 26.42 -3.99
N TRP A 348 -9.42 25.74 -4.72
CA TRP A 348 -7.99 26.04 -4.84
C TRP A 348 -7.69 26.35 -6.30
N LYS A 349 -7.11 27.53 -6.58
CA LYS A 349 -6.77 27.97 -7.94
C LYS A 349 -5.28 28.16 -8.09
N GLU A 350 -4.73 27.67 -9.17
CA GLU A 350 -3.39 28.02 -9.62
C GLU A 350 -3.41 29.36 -10.36
N ARG A 351 -2.48 30.25 -10.01
CA ARG A 351 -2.31 31.57 -10.67
C ARG A 351 -0.95 31.68 -11.33
N THR A 352 -0.55 30.70 -12.14
CA THR A 352 0.70 30.79 -12.91
C THR A 352 0.40 31.05 -14.38
N THR A 353 1.19 31.93 -14.99
CA THR A 353 1.03 32.35 -16.38
C THR A 353 1.05 31.17 -17.35
N GLY A 354 -0.12 30.85 -17.92
CA GLY A 354 -0.27 29.94 -19.08
C GLY A 354 -1.05 28.66 -18.87
N ARG A 355 -1.31 28.22 -17.64
CA ARG A 355 -2.22 27.08 -17.34
C ARG A 355 -2.96 27.35 -16.02
N GLU A 356 -4.21 27.69 -16.09
CA GLU A 356 -5.05 27.86 -14.90
C GLU A 356 -5.72 26.51 -14.58
N GLY A 357 -5.28 25.85 -13.51
CA GLY A 357 -5.91 24.67 -12.92
C GLY A 357 -6.66 25.04 -11.64
N ALA A 358 -7.83 24.45 -11.41
CA ALA A 358 -8.58 24.63 -10.17
C ALA A 358 -9.15 23.31 -9.67
N ILE A 359 -8.99 23.05 -8.36
CA ILE A 359 -9.69 21.96 -7.65
C ILE A 359 -10.82 22.57 -6.83
N THR A 360 -12.01 21.99 -6.92
CA THR A 360 -13.16 22.37 -6.11
C THR A 360 -13.64 21.13 -5.35
N VAL A 361 -13.83 21.25 -4.04
CA VAL A 361 -14.45 20.23 -3.18
C VAL A 361 -15.77 20.77 -2.66
N THR A 362 -16.84 20.00 -2.80
CA THR A 362 -18.16 20.33 -2.30
C THR A 362 -18.69 19.18 -1.46
N TYR A 363 -19.11 19.47 -0.26
CA TYR A 363 -19.80 18.55 0.65
C TYR A 363 -21.28 18.86 0.69
N ARG A 364 -22.10 17.83 0.70
CA ARG A 364 -23.54 17.95 0.82
C ARG A 364 -24.10 16.82 1.67
N LEU A 365 -24.93 17.17 2.63
CA LEU A 365 -25.80 16.21 3.32
C LEU A 365 -27.16 16.18 2.62
N PRO A 366 -27.82 15.02 2.59
CA PRO A 366 -29.25 14.96 2.27
C PRO A 366 -30.05 15.86 3.21
N ALA A 367 -31.29 16.18 2.87
CA ALA A 367 -32.15 17.02 3.72
C ALA A 367 -32.24 16.47 5.15
N ALA A 368 -32.34 17.36 6.14
CA ALA A 368 -32.26 17.03 7.57
C ALA A 368 -33.17 15.85 7.96
N GLY A 369 -32.57 14.79 8.51
CA GLY A 369 -33.22 13.53 8.91
C GLY A 369 -33.12 12.40 7.91
N GLU A 370 -32.44 12.58 6.79
CA GLU A 370 -32.24 11.53 5.80
C GLU A 370 -30.98 10.70 6.12
N ASP A 371 -31.13 9.39 5.96
CA ASP A 371 -30.16 8.36 6.28
C ASP A 371 -29.18 8.08 5.11
N GLU A 372 -28.35 7.08 5.26
CA GLU A 372 -27.41 6.59 4.26
C GLU A 372 -28.11 6.18 2.95
N ALA A 373 -29.33 5.65 3.02
CA ALA A 373 -30.11 5.25 1.84
C ALA A 373 -30.58 6.46 1.01
N ALA A 374 -30.85 7.60 1.64
CA ALA A 374 -31.18 8.84 0.96
C ALA A 374 -29.96 9.40 0.22
N ALA A 375 -28.77 9.36 0.83
CA ALA A 375 -27.52 9.76 0.17
C ALA A 375 -27.20 8.86 -1.03
N SER A 376 -27.42 7.54 -0.91
CA SER A 376 -27.25 6.59 -2.03
C SER A 376 -28.23 6.89 -3.18
N ARG A 377 -29.50 7.18 -2.88
CA ARG A 377 -30.49 7.58 -3.90
C ARG A 377 -30.13 8.90 -4.60
N ASP A 378 -29.65 9.89 -3.84
CA ASP A 378 -29.23 11.18 -4.42
C ASP A 378 -27.99 10.99 -5.33
N LEU A 379 -27.00 10.22 -4.91
CA LEU A 379 -25.83 9.89 -5.73
C LEU A 379 -26.23 9.14 -7.01
N ALA A 380 -27.15 8.18 -6.91
CA ALA A 380 -27.70 7.47 -8.06
C ALA A 380 -28.44 8.39 -9.02
N ALA A 381 -29.23 9.35 -8.52
CA ALA A 381 -29.88 10.35 -9.33
C ALA A 381 -28.89 11.27 -10.06
N GLN A 382 -27.84 11.71 -9.38
CA GLN A 382 -26.73 12.47 -9.97
C GLN A 382 -26.04 11.69 -11.10
N ARG A 383 -25.85 10.38 -10.92
CA ARG A 383 -25.29 9.50 -11.95
C ARG A 383 -26.23 9.34 -13.15
N ALA A 384 -27.51 9.12 -12.89
CA ALA A 384 -28.53 8.96 -13.95
C ALA A 384 -28.61 10.17 -14.87
N THR A 385 -28.50 11.39 -14.33
CA THR A 385 -28.52 12.63 -15.13
C THR A 385 -27.32 12.75 -16.09
N ARG A 386 -26.23 12.00 -15.85
CA ARG A 386 -25.02 12.03 -16.68
C ARG A 386 -24.94 10.85 -17.65
N GLY A 387 -25.81 9.86 -17.50
CA GLY A 387 -25.98 8.74 -18.42
C GLY A 387 -24.67 7.97 -18.71
N ALA A 388 -24.41 7.68 -19.98
CA ALA A 388 -23.24 6.92 -20.44
C ALA A 388 -21.88 7.61 -20.21
N ALA A 389 -21.84 8.90 -19.87
CA ALA A 389 -20.63 9.62 -19.54
C ALA A 389 -20.13 9.31 -18.12
N ALA A 390 -20.98 8.77 -17.24
CA ALA A 390 -20.63 8.39 -15.88
C ALA A 390 -19.94 7.01 -15.87
N ARG A 391 -18.74 6.95 -15.31
CA ARG A 391 -17.93 5.72 -15.17
C ARG A 391 -17.76 5.39 -13.70
N ASP A 392 -18.05 4.15 -13.30
CA ASP A 392 -17.88 3.70 -11.92
C ASP A 392 -16.41 3.73 -11.49
N ARG A 393 -16.18 4.11 -10.22
CA ARG A 393 -14.87 4.14 -9.58
C ARG A 393 -14.90 3.39 -8.25
N PRO A 394 -14.79 2.06 -8.28
CA PRO A 394 -14.69 1.28 -7.05
C PRO A 394 -13.39 1.64 -6.29
N GLY A 395 -13.50 1.78 -4.97
CA GLY A 395 -12.35 2.00 -4.08
C GLY A 395 -12.15 3.43 -3.57
N ILE A 396 -12.89 4.43 -4.06
CA ILE A 396 -12.76 5.81 -3.55
C ILE A 396 -13.58 6.03 -2.26
N ALA A 397 -14.71 5.37 -2.09
CA ALA A 397 -15.56 5.44 -0.89
C ALA A 397 -16.60 4.32 -0.93
N ASP A 398 -17.78 4.51 -0.32
CA ASP A 398 -18.86 3.51 -0.34
C ASP A 398 -19.40 3.30 -1.76
N GLU A 399 -19.63 4.40 -2.47
CA GLU A 399 -20.07 4.45 -3.87
C GLU A 399 -19.38 5.65 -4.54
N ALA A 400 -18.85 5.47 -5.76
CA ALA A 400 -18.23 6.56 -6.51
C ALA A 400 -18.37 6.38 -8.02
N PHE A 401 -18.45 7.52 -8.74
CA PHE A 401 -18.33 7.56 -10.19
C PHE A 401 -17.62 8.85 -10.63
N THR A 402 -17.03 8.81 -11.83
CA THR A 402 -16.38 9.97 -12.46
C THR A 402 -17.08 10.33 -13.77
N CYS A 403 -17.00 11.60 -14.14
CA CYS A 403 -17.54 12.12 -15.39
C CYS A 403 -16.63 13.23 -15.91
N ASP A 404 -16.34 13.20 -17.22
CA ASP A 404 -15.68 14.29 -17.91
C ASP A 404 -16.69 15.45 -18.12
N PHE A 405 -16.20 16.68 -18.05
CA PHE A 405 -17.00 17.84 -18.45
C PHE A 405 -16.21 18.74 -19.39
N SER A 406 -16.95 19.42 -20.27
CA SER A 406 -16.43 20.49 -21.12
C SER A 406 -17.44 21.63 -21.10
N ASP A 407 -16.97 22.83 -20.78
CA ASP A 407 -17.75 24.07 -20.84
C ASP A 407 -17.10 25.00 -21.88
N PRO A 408 -17.51 24.92 -23.14
CA PRO A 408 -16.95 25.75 -24.21
C PRO A 408 -17.18 27.25 -23.99
N ALA A 409 -18.24 27.65 -23.26
CA ALA A 409 -18.54 29.05 -23.01
C ALA A 409 -17.59 29.65 -21.97
N ALA A 410 -17.17 28.85 -20.99
CA ALA A 410 -16.15 29.21 -20.00
C ALA A 410 -14.71 28.88 -20.43
N GLY A 411 -14.52 28.23 -21.60
CA GLY A 411 -13.20 27.77 -22.07
C GLY A 411 -12.54 26.78 -21.11
N ALA A 412 -13.32 25.98 -20.36
CA ALA A 412 -12.83 25.11 -19.33
C ALA A 412 -13.20 23.64 -19.58
N THR A 413 -12.25 22.75 -19.35
CA THR A 413 -12.43 21.30 -19.40
C THR A 413 -11.91 20.64 -18.13
N GLY A 414 -12.34 19.41 -17.86
CA GLY A 414 -11.85 18.69 -16.70
C GLY A 414 -12.64 17.43 -16.38
N ALA A 415 -12.45 16.92 -15.18
CA ALA A 415 -13.16 15.77 -14.67
C ALA A 415 -13.71 16.05 -13.27
N THR A 416 -14.83 15.41 -12.96
CA THR A 416 -15.45 15.48 -11.64
C THR A 416 -15.67 14.06 -11.12
N VAL A 417 -15.35 13.85 -9.85
CA VAL A 417 -15.62 12.61 -9.12
C VAL A 417 -16.71 12.92 -8.08
N TRP A 418 -17.76 12.13 -8.09
CA TRP A 418 -18.78 12.09 -7.04
C TRP A 418 -18.63 10.82 -6.26
N PHE A 419 -18.67 10.93 -4.95
CA PHE A 419 -18.69 9.76 -4.10
C PHE A 419 -19.53 9.96 -2.83
N ARG A 420 -19.93 8.87 -2.22
CA ARG A 420 -20.67 8.82 -0.97
C ARG A 420 -19.81 8.18 0.12
N LEU A 421 -19.83 8.77 1.31
CA LEU A 421 -19.26 8.20 2.51
C LEU A 421 -20.33 8.28 3.62
N SER A 422 -20.95 7.15 3.96
CA SER A 422 -22.12 7.08 4.82
C SER A 422 -23.26 7.98 4.28
N ASN A 423 -23.73 8.97 5.03
CA ASN A 423 -24.76 9.92 4.60
C ASN A 423 -24.20 11.21 3.98
N LEU A 424 -22.89 11.33 3.74
CA LEU A 424 -22.26 12.50 3.11
C LEU A 424 -22.03 12.26 1.61
N ILE A 425 -22.46 13.21 0.78
CA ILE A 425 -22.16 13.24 -0.65
C ILE A 425 -21.05 14.25 -0.89
N VAL A 426 -20.03 13.80 -1.63
CA VAL A 426 -18.85 14.59 -1.94
C VAL A 426 -18.71 14.72 -3.46
N GLU A 427 -18.47 15.94 -3.90
CA GLU A 427 -18.12 16.27 -5.28
C GLU A 427 -16.71 16.87 -5.30
N VAL A 428 -15.80 16.28 -6.06
CA VAL A 428 -14.44 16.78 -6.29
C VAL A 428 -14.26 17.03 -7.77
N ALA A 429 -14.13 18.29 -8.16
CA ALA A 429 -13.97 18.71 -9.56
C ALA A 429 -12.59 19.30 -9.79
N TYR A 430 -11.88 18.80 -10.79
CA TYR A 430 -10.70 19.44 -11.36
C TYR A 430 -11.05 20.13 -12.66
N ARG A 431 -10.71 21.40 -12.80
CA ARG A 431 -10.97 22.24 -13.99
C ARG A 431 -9.67 22.81 -14.51
N ARG A 432 -9.50 22.80 -15.83
CA ARG A 432 -8.37 23.41 -16.52
C ARG A 432 -8.88 24.34 -17.61
N ALA A 433 -8.29 25.55 -17.71
CA ALA A 433 -8.58 26.49 -18.78
C ALA A 433 -7.66 26.28 -20.00
N GLY A 434 -8.14 26.61 -21.19
CA GLY A 434 -7.30 26.78 -22.39
C GLY A 434 -7.16 25.58 -23.34
N ASP A 435 -7.77 24.42 -23.06
CA ASP A 435 -7.76 23.26 -23.96
C ASP A 435 -9.20 22.71 -24.10
N PRO A 436 -9.72 22.46 -25.30
CA PRO A 436 -11.08 21.98 -25.49
C PRO A 436 -11.30 20.51 -25.17
N SER A 437 -10.25 19.73 -24.88
CA SER A 437 -10.34 18.30 -24.67
C SER A 437 -9.89 17.86 -23.27
N VAL A 438 -10.65 16.94 -22.66
CA VAL A 438 -10.30 16.31 -21.38
C VAL A 438 -9.21 15.26 -21.60
N THR A 439 -8.09 15.41 -20.90
CA THR A 439 -6.96 14.48 -21.00
C THR A 439 -7.01 13.39 -19.90
N PRO A 440 -6.27 12.29 -20.06
CA PRO A 440 -6.09 11.31 -18.97
C PRO A 440 -5.51 11.93 -17.70
N ALA A 441 -4.63 12.94 -17.82
CA ALA A 441 -4.06 13.65 -16.68
C ALA A 441 -5.11 14.45 -15.89
N ASP A 442 -6.10 15.07 -16.56
CA ASP A 442 -7.17 15.81 -15.89
C ASP A 442 -8.04 14.86 -15.04
N ARG A 443 -8.35 13.67 -15.57
CA ARG A 443 -9.08 12.63 -14.84
C ARG A 443 -8.29 12.14 -13.64
N HIS A 444 -7.01 11.87 -13.84
CA HIS A 444 -6.13 11.40 -12.77
C HIS A 444 -6.02 12.42 -11.63
N THR A 445 -5.90 13.72 -11.95
CA THR A 445 -5.85 14.78 -10.93
C THR A 445 -7.15 14.84 -10.12
N ALA A 446 -8.33 14.75 -10.78
CA ALA A 446 -9.62 14.73 -10.10
C ALA A 446 -9.79 13.49 -9.21
N GLU A 447 -9.41 12.31 -9.70
CA GLU A 447 -9.49 11.06 -8.97
C GLU A 447 -8.55 11.05 -7.77
N ARG A 448 -7.31 11.52 -7.94
CA ARG A 448 -6.34 11.62 -6.86
C ARG A 448 -6.77 12.61 -5.77
N ALA A 449 -7.36 13.74 -6.16
CA ALA A 449 -7.93 14.69 -5.21
C ALA A 449 -9.11 14.06 -4.43
N ALA A 450 -9.99 13.31 -5.09
CA ALA A 450 -11.12 12.63 -4.47
C ALA A 450 -10.66 11.54 -3.47
N GLU A 451 -9.62 10.78 -3.79
CA GLU A 451 -9.00 9.81 -2.88
C GLU A 451 -8.48 10.48 -1.60
N LEU A 452 -7.73 11.58 -1.74
CA LEU A 452 -7.18 12.32 -0.61
C LEU A 452 -8.28 12.90 0.30
N VAL A 453 -9.34 13.42 -0.30
CA VAL A 453 -10.53 13.91 0.42
C VAL A 453 -11.24 12.77 1.15
N GLY A 454 -11.43 11.62 0.49
CA GLY A 454 -12.05 10.43 1.09
C GLY A 454 -11.29 9.91 2.30
N ILE A 455 -9.95 9.88 2.22
CA ILE A 455 -9.06 9.49 3.33
C ILE A 455 -9.18 10.47 4.51
N GLY A 456 -9.24 11.76 4.23
CA GLY A 456 -9.36 12.80 5.28
C GLY A 456 -10.70 12.78 6.02
N LEU A 457 -11.73 12.15 5.47
CA LEU A 457 -13.06 11.99 6.05
C LEU A 457 -13.26 10.62 6.74
N GLY A 458 -12.45 9.63 6.42
CA GLY A 458 -12.51 8.24 6.95
C GLY A 458 -11.86 8.13 8.29
#